data_4b765519e713db8d1b3ba8f685305380
#
_entry.id   4b765519e713db8d1b3ba8f685305380
#
_cell.length_a   1.000
_cell.length_b   1.000
_cell.length_c   1.000
_cell.angle_alpha   90.00
_cell.angle_beta   90.00
_cell.angle_gamma   90.00
#
_symmetry.space_group_name_H-M   'P 1'
#
loop_
_entity.id
_entity.type
_entity.pdbx_description
1 polymer ?
#
loop_
_entity_poly.entity_id
_entity_poly.type
_entity_poly.pdbx_seq_one_letter_code
_entity_poly.pdbx_strand_id
1 'polypeptide(L)'
;MRRRELYDAASGGGGPRLLPWTSPEGKPCYLSSDGRGYLSTLADSIETVQLSMGQELLEYARDATAHGAKALSANEYRWLACRLAEALADALRVADSRGQRIPDQEEAAEDA
;
A
#
# COMPACT_ATOMS: atom_id res chain seq x y z
N MET A 1 -1.18 -4.06 -21.75
CA MET A 1 0.12 -4.49 -21.25
C MET A 1 0.08 -4.63 -19.74
N ARG A 2 0.59 -5.69 -19.23
CA ARG A 2 0.60 -5.91 -17.80
C ARG A 2 1.66 -5.04 -17.16
N ARG A 3 1.37 -4.57 -15.95
CA ARG A 3 2.27 -3.69 -15.21
C ARG A 3 3.65 -4.33 -14.98
N ARG A 4 3.67 -5.61 -14.66
CA ARG A 4 4.92 -6.34 -14.41
C ARG A 4 5.80 -6.42 -15.67
N GLU A 5 5.18 -6.67 -16.81
CA GLU A 5 5.90 -6.69 -18.08
C GLU A 5 6.52 -5.34 -18.40
N LEU A 6 5.82 -4.25 -18.06
CA LEU A 6 6.33 -2.91 -18.26
C LEU A 6 7.57 -2.67 -17.37
N TYR A 7 7.56 -3.12 -16.15
CA TYR A 7 8.71 -3.01 -15.26
C TYR A 7 9.92 -3.74 -15.82
N ASP A 8 9.74 -4.97 -16.22
CA ASP A 8 10.83 -5.79 -16.73
C ASP A 8 11.45 -5.15 -17.96
N ALA A 9 10.65 -4.57 -18.81
CA ALA A 9 11.13 -3.92 -20.03
C ALA A 9 11.86 -2.61 -19.71
N ALA A 10 11.47 -1.91 -18.67
CA ALA A 10 11.98 -0.57 -18.40
C ALA A 10 13.26 -0.56 -17.56
N SER A 11 13.50 -1.55 -16.73
CA SER A 11 14.47 -1.41 -15.66
C SER A 11 15.61 -2.42 -15.67
N GLY A 12 15.47 -3.52 -16.37
CA GLY A 12 16.51 -4.54 -16.34
C GLY A 12 16.81 -5.07 -14.94
N GLY A 13 15.84 -5.08 -14.02
CA GLY A 13 16.03 -5.62 -12.69
C GLY A 13 15.44 -4.80 -11.57
N GLY A 14 15.18 -3.53 -11.79
CA GLY A 14 14.52 -2.71 -10.78
C GLY A 14 13.57 -1.76 -11.47
N GLY A 15 12.31 -2.13 -11.59
CA GLY A 15 11.31 -1.34 -12.28
C GLY A 15 10.96 -0.04 -11.57
N PRO A 16 10.10 0.76 -12.19
CA PRO A 16 9.57 1.94 -11.52
C PRO A 16 8.88 1.56 -10.23
N ARG A 17 9.06 2.41 -9.23
CA ARG A 17 8.44 2.19 -7.93
C ARG A 17 6.99 2.65 -7.95
N LEU A 18 6.08 1.80 -7.52
CA LEU A 18 4.69 2.19 -7.29
C LEU A 18 4.64 3.12 -6.08
N LEU A 19 4.07 4.30 -6.27
CA LEU A 19 3.98 5.30 -5.21
C LEU A 19 2.73 5.07 -4.35
N PRO A 20 2.74 5.55 -3.10
CA PRO A 20 1.62 5.36 -2.18
C PRO A 20 0.47 6.32 -2.40
N TRP A 21 0.45 7.02 -3.51
CA TRP A 21 -0.66 7.90 -3.89
C TRP A 21 -1.08 7.61 -5.31
N THR A 22 -2.25 8.12 -5.68
CA THR A 22 -2.78 7.96 -7.03
C THR A 22 -2.93 9.32 -7.70
N SER A 23 -3.12 9.30 -9.02
CA SER A 23 -3.46 10.50 -9.77
C SER A 23 -4.87 10.98 -9.38
N PRO A 24 -5.26 12.22 -9.78
CA PRO A 24 -6.62 12.68 -9.54
C PRO A 24 -7.70 11.76 -10.12
N GLU A 25 -7.38 11.01 -11.16
CA GLU A 25 -8.31 10.06 -11.78
C GLU A 25 -8.30 8.70 -11.08
N GLY A 26 -7.54 8.54 -9.99
CA GLY A 26 -7.47 7.30 -9.26
C GLY A 26 -6.52 6.26 -9.86
N LYS A 27 -5.69 6.66 -10.79
CA LYS A 27 -4.74 5.74 -11.44
C LYS A 27 -3.45 5.64 -10.65
N PRO A 28 -2.75 4.49 -10.73
CA PRO A 28 -1.47 4.34 -10.05
C PRO A 28 -0.43 5.33 -10.56
N CYS A 29 0.42 5.81 -9.66
CA CYS A 29 1.55 6.65 -10.00
C CYS A 29 2.85 5.88 -9.76
N TYR A 30 3.83 6.07 -10.63
CA TYR A 30 5.10 5.38 -10.57
C TYR A 30 6.25 6.37 -10.59
N LEU A 31 7.31 6.03 -9.86
CA LEU A 31 8.54 6.80 -9.85
C LEU A 31 9.64 5.96 -10.50
N SER A 32 10.22 6.51 -11.56
CA SER A 32 11.37 5.89 -12.23
C SER A 32 12.64 6.49 -11.68
N SER A 33 13.21 5.85 -10.67
CA SER A 33 14.43 6.37 -10.05
C SER A 33 15.20 5.22 -9.42
N ASP A 34 16.41 5.51 -8.95
CA ASP A 34 17.26 4.55 -8.25
C ASP A 34 16.86 4.36 -6.78
N GLY A 35 15.78 4.98 -6.35
CA GLY A 35 15.29 4.86 -4.97
C GLY A 35 15.92 5.82 -3.99
N ARG A 36 16.70 6.80 -4.45
CA ARG A 36 17.46 7.71 -3.58
C ARG A 36 16.99 9.17 -3.62
N GLY A 37 16.01 9.51 -4.38
CA GLY A 37 15.58 10.89 -4.52
C GLY A 37 14.63 11.32 -3.41
N TYR A 38 14.32 12.62 -3.43
CA TYR A 38 13.37 13.22 -2.50
C TYR A 38 12.01 12.53 -2.56
N LEU A 39 11.52 12.24 -3.76
CA LEU A 39 10.20 11.61 -3.91
C LEU A 39 10.19 10.19 -3.36
N SER A 40 11.30 9.47 -3.48
CA SER A 40 11.39 8.13 -2.91
C SER A 40 11.36 8.17 -1.39
N THR A 41 12.09 9.10 -0.79
CA THR A 41 12.09 9.31 0.65
C THR A 41 10.71 9.74 1.15
N LEU A 42 10.06 10.65 0.42
CA LEU A 42 8.71 11.08 0.75
C LEU A 42 7.73 9.90 0.68
N ALA A 43 7.86 9.07 -0.34
CA ALA A 43 7.02 7.89 -0.49
C ALA A 43 7.19 6.94 0.69
N ASP A 44 8.43 6.70 1.14
CA ASP A 44 8.69 5.87 2.32
C ASP A 44 7.99 6.42 3.55
N SER A 45 8.07 7.73 3.76
CA SER A 45 7.43 8.38 4.91
C SER A 45 5.91 8.25 4.84
N ILE A 46 5.34 8.45 3.66
CA ILE A 46 3.88 8.34 3.49
C ILE A 46 3.42 6.90 3.71
N GLU A 47 4.14 5.91 3.19
CA GLU A 47 3.81 4.50 3.43
C GLU A 47 3.80 4.19 4.93
N THR A 48 4.80 4.68 5.66
CA THR A 48 4.88 4.47 7.10
C THR A 48 3.68 5.08 7.81
N VAL A 49 3.29 6.29 7.45
CA VAL A 49 2.14 6.96 8.03
C VAL A 49 0.85 6.19 7.70
N GLN A 50 0.69 5.77 6.46
CA GLN A 50 -0.51 5.02 6.04
C GLN A 50 -0.66 3.73 6.84
N LEU A 51 0.44 2.99 7.02
CA LEU A 51 0.39 1.74 7.78
C LEU A 51 0.11 1.99 9.26
N SER A 52 0.68 3.04 9.82
CA SER A 52 0.45 3.41 11.22
C SER A 52 -1.01 3.81 11.45
N MET A 53 -1.57 4.63 10.58
CA MET A 53 -2.97 5.03 10.65
C MET A 53 -3.90 3.84 10.47
N GLY A 54 -3.53 2.93 9.56
CA GLY A 54 -4.27 1.70 9.35
C GLY A 54 -4.31 0.83 10.60
N GLN A 55 -3.18 0.74 11.30
CA GLN A 55 -3.09 -0.03 12.54
C GLN A 55 -4.00 0.57 13.63
N GLU A 56 -3.98 1.90 13.78
CA GLU A 56 -4.85 2.57 14.74
C GLU A 56 -6.33 2.35 14.42
N LEU A 57 -6.67 2.45 13.15
CA LEU A 57 -8.03 2.25 12.70
C LEU A 57 -8.49 0.80 12.91
N LEU A 58 -7.59 -0.16 12.69
CA LEU A 58 -7.87 -1.56 12.93
C LEU A 58 -8.18 -1.82 14.40
N GLU A 59 -7.39 -1.24 15.30
CA GLU A 59 -7.63 -1.37 16.73
C GLU A 59 -8.97 -0.77 17.13
N TYR A 60 -9.28 0.42 16.62
CA TYR A 60 -10.57 1.06 16.87
C TYR A 60 -11.72 0.17 16.37
N ALA A 61 -11.60 -0.36 15.16
CA ALA A 61 -12.64 -1.19 14.58
C ALA A 61 -12.87 -2.49 15.38
N ARG A 62 -11.79 -3.10 15.84
CA ARG A 62 -11.88 -4.30 16.67
C ARG A 62 -12.59 -4.02 18.00
N ASP A 63 -12.25 -2.89 18.63
CA ASP A 63 -12.90 -2.51 19.87
C ASP A 63 -14.37 -2.19 19.65
N ALA A 64 -14.69 -1.47 18.57
CA ALA A 64 -16.05 -1.05 18.26
C ALA A 64 -16.96 -2.24 17.92
N THR A 65 -16.39 -3.32 17.39
CA THR A 65 -17.15 -4.50 16.96
C THR A 65 -17.00 -5.67 17.94
N ALA A 66 -16.30 -5.48 19.05
CA ALA A 66 -16.11 -6.53 20.04
C ALA A 66 -17.44 -6.94 20.66
N HIS A 67 -17.53 -8.21 21.07
CA HIS A 67 -18.71 -8.71 21.76
C HIS A 67 -18.94 -7.90 23.05
N GLY A 68 -20.15 -7.39 23.22
CA GLY A 68 -20.48 -6.58 24.38
C GLY A 68 -20.14 -5.11 24.25
N ALA A 69 -19.54 -4.68 23.14
CA ALA A 69 -19.26 -3.27 22.92
C ALA A 69 -20.58 -2.50 22.69
N LYS A 70 -20.57 -1.22 23.06
CA LYS A 70 -21.70 -0.35 22.79
C LYS A 70 -21.87 -0.18 21.29
N ALA A 71 -23.08 -0.40 20.79
CA ALA A 71 -23.36 -0.29 19.36
C ALA A 71 -23.16 1.15 18.89
N LEU A 72 -22.56 1.30 17.72
CA LEU A 72 -22.45 2.58 17.03
C LEU A 72 -23.73 2.84 16.26
N SER A 73 -23.96 4.09 15.91
CA SER A 73 -25.07 4.44 15.00
C SER A 73 -24.78 3.91 13.59
N ALA A 74 -25.80 3.85 12.76
CA ALA A 74 -25.63 3.44 11.37
C ALA A 74 -24.65 4.34 10.63
N ASN A 75 -24.71 5.66 10.87
CA ASN A 75 -23.78 6.60 10.25
C ASN A 75 -22.36 6.39 10.72
N GLU A 76 -22.18 6.05 11.99
CA GLU A 76 -20.86 5.77 12.53
C GLU A 76 -20.26 4.49 11.93
N TYR A 77 -21.07 3.44 11.78
CA TYR A 77 -20.60 2.23 11.11
C TYR A 77 -20.27 2.49 9.65
N ARG A 78 -21.06 3.30 8.97
CA ARG A 78 -20.78 3.66 7.58
C ARG A 78 -19.46 4.41 7.46
N TRP A 79 -19.24 5.39 8.33
CA TRP A 79 -17.97 6.12 8.37
C TRP A 79 -16.81 5.17 8.60
N LEU A 80 -16.95 4.27 9.57
CA LEU A 80 -15.90 3.32 9.89
C LEU A 80 -15.61 2.40 8.71
N ALA A 81 -16.63 1.89 8.04
CA ALA A 81 -16.46 1.04 6.87
C ALA A 81 -15.72 1.78 5.75
N CYS A 82 -16.08 3.04 5.49
CA CYS A 82 -15.41 3.84 4.48
C CYS A 82 -13.94 4.06 4.82
N ARG A 83 -13.64 4.37 6.09
CA ARG A 83 -12.26 4.57 6.53
C ARG A 83 -11.46 3.28 6.45
N LEU A 84 -12.05 2.15 6.80
CA LEU A 84 -11.39 0.85 6.69
C LEU A 84 -11.11 0.50 5.23
N ALA A 85 -12.04 0.81 4.32
CA ALA A 85 -11.84 0.57 2.90
C ALA A 85 -10.65 1.40 2.38
N GLU A 86 -10.56 2.67 2.77
CA GLU A 86 -9.44 3.52 2.38
C GLU A 86 -8.11 2.98 2.94
N ALA A 87 -8.11 2.59 4.21
CA ALA A 87 -6.90 2.07 4.84
C ALA A 87 -6.46 0.76 4.19
N LEU A 88 -7.41 -0.10 3.85
CA LEU A 88 -7.10 -1.36 3.17
C LEU A 88 -6.54 -1.11 1.77
N ALA A 89 -7.13 -0.16 1.04
CA ALA A 89 -6.62 0.21 -0.28
C ALA A 89 -5.17 0.71 -0.19
N ASP A 90 -4.88 1.55 0.80
CA ASP A 90 -3.51 2.04 1.04
C ASP A 90 -2.56 0.89 1.37
N ALA A 91 -2.98 -0.01 2.27
CA ALA A 91 -2.14 -1.14 2.68
C ALA A 91 -1.86 -2.09 1.52
N LEU A 92 -2.85 -2.35 0.68
CA LEU A 92 -2.68 -3.19 -0.49
C LEU A 92 -1.71 -2.57 -1.48
N ARG A 93 -1.76 -1.24 -1.65
CA ARG A 93 -0.83 -0.54 -2.53
C ARG A 93 0.59 -0.63 -1.99
N VAL A 94 0.77 -0.44 -0.68
CA VAL A 94 2.09 -0.58 -0.05
C VAL A 94 2.61 -2.00 -0.23
N ALA A 95 1.76 -3.01 0.00
CA ALA A 95 2.16 -4.40 -0.15
C ALA A 95 2.58 -4.71 -1.59
N ASP A 96 1.81 -4.23 -2.56
CA ASP A 96 2.13 -4.40 -3.97
C ASP A 96 3.46 -3.73 -4.31
N SER A 97 3.67 -2.51 -3.84
CA SER A 97 4.90 -1.77 -4.06
C SER A 97 6.11 -2.49 -3.47
N ARG A 98 5.99 -2.96 -2.23
CA ARG A 98 7.08 -3.67 -1.56
C ARG A 98 7.38 -5.01 -2.21
N GLY A 99 6.35 -5.71 -2.66
CA GLY A 99 6.54 -6.97 -3.39
C GLY A 99 7.34 -6.78 -4.66
N GLN A 100 7.12 -5.68 -5.36
CA GLN A 100 7.85 -5.37 -6.58
C GLN A 100 9.30 -4.97 -6.32
N ARG A 101 9.61 -4.50 -5.12
CA ARG A 101 10.96 -4.05 -4.76
C ARG A 101 11.83 -5.16 -4.14
N ILE A 102 11.20 -6.27 -3.75
CA ILE A 102 11.94 -7.39 -3.19
C ILE A 102 12.61 -8.15 -4.33
N PRO A 103 13.91 -8.49 -4.21
CA PRO A 103 14.57 -9.34 -5.20
C PRO A 103 13.81 -10.64 -5.37
N ASP A 104 13.86 -11.21 -6.57
CA ASP A 104 13.12 -12.42 -6.91
C ASP A 104 13.54 -13.57 -6.01
N GLN A 105 12.70 -13.87 -5.02
CA GLN A 105 12.98 -14.95 -4.06
C GLN A 105 12.78 -16.32 -4.67
N GLU A 106 11.92 -16.43 -5.67
CA GLU A 106 11.73 -17.70 -6.37
C GLU A 106 12.98 -18.07 -7.15
N GLU A 107 13.58 -17.10 -7.84
CA GLU A 107 14.81 -17.30 -8.56
C GLU A 107 15.95 -17.66 -7.61
N ALA A 108 16.04 -16.97 -6.48
CA ALA A 108 17.06 -17.27 -5.47
C ALA A 108 16.84 -18.66 -4.87
N ALA A 109 15.61 -19.07 -4.67
CA ALA A 109 15.30 -20.39 -4.14
C ALA A 109 15.62 -21.50 -5.14
N GLU A 110 15.42 -21.26 -6.41
CA GLU A 110 15.76 -22.23 -7.45
C GLU A 110 17.27 -22.42 -7.59
N ASP A 111 18.02 -21.36 -7.39
CA ASP A 111 19.48 -21.40 -7.46
C ASP A 111 20.11 -22.09 -6.25
N ALA A 112 19.35 -22.21 -5.19
CA ALA A 112 19.81 -22.91 -4.01
C ALA A 112 19.62 -24.41 -4.17
#